data_016828e4b1e5d14f1165b89ec74af5b1
#
_entry.id   016828e4b1e5d14f1165b89ec74af5b1
#
_cell.length_a   1.000
_cell.length_b   1.000
_cell.length_c   1.000
_cell.angle_alpha   90.00
_cell.angle_beta   90.00
_cell.angle_gamma   90.00
#
_symmetry.space_group_name_H-M   'P 1'
#
loop_
_entity.id
_entity.type
_entity.pdbx_description
1 polymer ?
#
loop_
_entity_poly.entity_id
_entity_poly.type
_entity_poly.pdbx_seq_one_letter_code
_entity_poly.pdbx_strand_id
1 'polypeptide(L)'
;MRRWVNATRQVLRWLIFISMRLCYRLQVHGRQHIPAHGAALVVCNHVSFMDALVLGGASPRPLRFVMDQPIFDSPWLKWWFQLVGAIPIESERRSPGALRRALDDVSTALRQGQVVMVFPEGRLTPDGEIHAFRRGLETILARDDVPVIPAGLAGLWGSWTSHHGGKALKKYPKRFRAPVSLHFGPPLNRLDADDMALRRFLEARVRALKAAADQDLASLR
;
A
#
# COMPACT_ATOMS: atom_id res chain seq x y z
N MET A 1 21.26 -0.72 18.41
CA MET A 1 19.79 -0.53 18.30
C MET A 1 19.26 -0.64 16.85
N ARG A 2 19.71 0.13 15.85
CA ARG A 2 19.17 0.08 14.46
C ARG A 2 19.20 -1.32 13.81
N ARG A 3 20.25 -2.14 14.01
CA ARG A 3 20.36 -3.50 13.44
C ARG A 3 19.29 -4.45 13.98
N TRP A 4 19.01 -4.41 15.28
CA TRP A 4 17.97 -5.23 15.91
C TRP A 4 16.57 -4.87 15.47
N VAL A 5 16.25 -3.59 15.35
CA VAL A 5 14.95 -3.11 14.85
C VAL A 5 14.73 -3.57 13.40
N ASN A 6 15.76 -3.54 12.56
CA ASN A 6 15.66 -4.02 11.19
C ASN A 6 15.47 -5.54 11.11
N ALA A 7 16.19 -6.31 11.95
CA ALA A 7 16.02 -7.76 12.03
C ALA A 7 14.59 -8.13 12.47
N THR A 8 14.07 -7.48 13.53
CA THR A 8 12.70 -7.69 14.00
C THR A 8 11.67 -7.39 12.91
N ARG A 9 11.82 -6.29 12.18
CA ARG A 9 10.94 -5.94 11.05
C ARG A 9 11.01 -6.97 9.93
N GLN A 10 12.18 -7.54 9.65
CA GLN A 10 12.34 -8.59 8.64
C GLN A 10 11.65 -9.89 9.07
N VAL A 11 11.87 -10.35 10.30
CA VAL A 11 11.20 -11.53 10.85
C VAL A 11 9.68 -11.35 10.80
N LEU A 12 9.21 -10.19 11.26
CA LEU A 12 7.80 -9.86 11.24
C LEU A 12 7.20 -9.90 9.83
N ARG A 13 7.89 -9.32 8.86
CA ARG A 13 7.48 -9.38 7.44
C ARG A 13 7.36 -10.83 6.95
N TRP A 14 8.32 -11.68 7.29
CA TRP A 14 8.27 -13.10 6.95
C TRP A 14 7.07 -13.81 7.59
N LEU A 15 6.80 -13.56 8.86
CA LEU A 15 5.64 -14.11 9.55
C LEU A 15 4.33 -13.66 8.90
N ILE A 16 4.22 -12.38 8.54
CA ILE A 16 3.05 -11.84 7.82
C ILE A 16 2.92 -12.53 6.46
N PHE A 17 4.00 -12.66 5.69
CA PHE A 17 3.97 -13.31 4.38
C PHE A 17 3.50 -14.77 4.47
N ILE A 18 4.04 -15.53 5.41
CA ILE A 18 3.63 -16.92 5.67
C ILE A 18 2.15 -16.96 6.06
N SER A 19 1.72 -16.11 7.01
CA SER A 19 0.32 -16.02 7.43
C SER A 19 -0.60 -15.69 6.26
N MET A 20 -0.22 -14.74 5.41
CA MET A 20 -1.02 -14.38 4.22
C MET A 20 -1.08 -15.54 3.21
N ARG A 21 -0.01 -16.29 3.01
CA ARG A 21 -0.01 -17.49 2.15
C ARG A 21 -0.83 -18.65 2.71
N LEU A 22 -0.94 -18.75 4.03
CA LEU A 22 -1.81 -19.73 4.68
C LEU A 22 -3.29 -19.33 4.58
N CYS A 23 -3.58 -18.06 4.80
CA CYS A 23 -4.95 -17.51 4.77
C CYS A 23 -5.49 -17.33 3.34
N TYR A 24 -4.61 -17.08 2.36
CA TYR A 24 -4.94 -16.79 0.97
C TYR A 24 -4.10 -17.64 0.00
N ARG A 25 -4.67 -17.91 -1.16
CA ARG A 25 -3.90 -18.45 -2.31
C ARG A 25 -3.24 -17.26 -3.01
N LEU A 26 -2.13 -16.79 -2.44
CA LEU A 26 -1.47 -15.56 -2.86
C LEU A 26 -0.52 -15.81 -4.04
N GLN A 27 -0.77 -15.13 -5.16
CA GLN A 27 0.13 -15.01 -6.31
C GLN A 27 0.77 -13.62 -6.31
N VAL A 28 2.07 -13.54 -6.51
CA VAL A 28 2.81 -12.28 -6.51
C VAL A 28 3.74 -12.21 -7.71
N HIS A 29 3.55 -11.18 -8.52
CA HIS A 29 4.30 -10.91 -9.74
C HIS A 29 5.10 -9.61 -9.61
N GLY A 30 6.26 -9.53 -10.28
CA GLY A 30 7.04 -8.30 -10.37
C GLY A 30 7.75 -7.86 -9.09
N ARG A 31 7.96 -8.73 -8.09
CA ARG A 31 8.67 -8.41 -6.84
C ARG A 31 10.06 -7.79 -7.06
N GLN A 32 10.72 -8.16 -8.15
CA GLN A 32 12.04 -7.67 -8.57
C GLN A 32 12.02 -6.18 -8.95
N HIS A 33 10.86 -5.60 -9.23
CA HIS A 33 10.72 -4.18 -9.54
C HIS A 33 10.92 -3.27 -8.32
N ILE A 34 10.75 -3.80 -7.10
CA ILE A 34 11.09 -3.05 -5.88
C ILE A 34 12.62 -3.09 -5.74
N PRO A 35 13.31 -1.94 -5.76
CA PRO A 35 14.76 -1.90 -5.75
C PRO A 35 15.32 -2.52 -4.46
N ALA A 36 16.39 -3.31 -4.57
CA ALA A 36 17.05 -3.96 -3.43
C ALA A 36 17.59 -2.94 -2.41
N HIS A 37 18.00 -1.77 -2.89
CA HIS A 37 18.56 -0.67 -2.10
C HIS A 37 17.99 0.67 -2.55
N GLY A 38 18.14 1.70 -1.71
CA GLY A 38 17.67 3.05 -2.00
C GLY A 38 16.18 3.24 -1.73
N ALA A 39 15.71 4.44 -1.96
CA ALA A 39 14.31 4.83 -1.77
C ALA A 39 13.43 4.33 -2.91
N ALA A 40 12.16 4.11 -2.62
CA ALA A 40 11.11 3.94 -3.62
C ALA A 40 9.75 4.30 -3.02
N LEU A 41 8.83 4.77 -3.87
CA LEU A 41 7.43 4.99 -3.53
C LEU A 41 6.57 3.90 -4.20
N VAL A 42 5.90 3.06 -3.43
CA VAL A 42 4.94 2.09 -3.95
C VAL A 42 3.54 2.70 -3.93
N VAL A 43 2.81 2.56 -5.02
CA VAL A 43 1.46 3.12 -5.21
C VAL A 43 0.51 2.00 -5.62
N CYS A 44 -0.55 1.73 -4.84
CA CYS A 44 -1.48 0.62 -5.07
C CYS A 44 -2.94 1.04 -4.84
N ASN A 45 -3.89 0.36 -5.47
CA ASN A 45 -5.32 0.48 -5.18
C ASN A 45 -5.67 -0.07 -3.79
N HIS A 46 -6.82 0.35 -3.23
CA HIS A 46 -7.20 0.06 -1.84
C HIS A 46 -8.64 -0.45 -1.71
N VAL A 47 -8.79 -1.76 -1.55
CA VAL A 47 -10.10 -2.43 -1.49
C VAL A 47 -10.42 -3.04 -0.11
N SER A 48 -9.40 -3.25 0.74
CA SER A 48 -9.54 -3.98 2.00
C SER A 48 -8.47 -3.56 3.01
N PHE A 49 -8.78 -3.65 4.31
CA PHE A 49 -7.76 -3.49 5.36
C PHE A 49 -6.63 -4.54 5.29
N MET A 50 -6.88 -5.68 4.66
CA MET A 50 -5.86 -6.71 4.45
C MET A 50 -4.84 -6.36 3.37
N ASP A 51 -5.10 -5.36 2.53
CA ASP A 51 -4.19 -4.96 1.44
C ASP A 51 -2.79 -4.63 1.97
N ALA A 52 -2.72 -3.89 3.08
CA ALA A 52 -1.44 -3.52 3.70
C ALA A 52 -0.64 -4.74 4.17
N LEU A 53 -1.31 -5.77 4.73
CA LEU A 53 -0.65 -6.99 5.17
C LEU A 53 -0.17 -7.83 3.98
N VAL A 54 -0.98 -7.94 2.93
CA VAL A 54 -0.60 -8.64 1.70
C VAL A 54 0.61 -7.96 1.05
N LEU A 55 0.56 -6.64 0.85
CA LEU A 55 1.67 -5.86 0.30
C LEU A 55 2.93 -5.95 1.17
N GLY A 56 2.78 -5.75 2.48
CA GLY A 56 3.90 -5.79 3.43
C GLY A 56 4.59 -7.16 3.49
N GLY A 57 3.81 -8.25 3.44
CA GLY A 57 4.33 -9.61 3.37
C GLY A 57 4.95 -9.93 2.01
N ALA A 58 4.31 -9.53 0.91
CA ALA A 58 4.77 -9.80 -0.44
C ALA A 58 6.01 -9.01 -0.85
N SER A 59 6.23 -7.82 -0.30
CA SER A 59 7.39 -6.98 -0.63
C SER A 59 8.71 -7.65 -0.24
N PRO A 60 9.78 -7.55 -1.07
CA PRO A 60 11.12 -8.04 -0.70
C PRO A 60 11.76 -7.19 0.40
N ARG A 61 11.25 -5.98 0.66
CA ARG A 61 11.76 -5.04 1.67
C ARG A 61 10.63 -4.56 2.57
N PRO A 62 10.93 -4.14 3.82
CA PRO A 62 9.94 -3.51 4.69
C PRO A 62 9.32 -2.27 4.01
N LEU A 63 7.99 -2.20 4.03
CA LEU A 63 7.23 -1.03 3.55
C LEU A 63 6.82 -0.16 4.73
N ARG A 64 6.94 1.16 4.58
CA ARG A 64 6.37 2.15 5.49
C ARG A 64 5.03 2.63 4.93
N PHE A 65 3.96 2.21 5.53
CA PHE A 65 2.60 2.58 5.09
C PHE A 65 2.24 3.98 5.57
N VAL A 66 1.70 4.79 4.66
CA VAL A 66 0.99 6.02 5.01
C VAL A 66 -0.47 5.64 5.30
N MET A 67 -0.98 6.01 6.47
CA MET A 67 -2.30 5.61 6.93
C MET A 67 -3.04 6.72 7.69
N ASP A 68 -4.36 6.67 7.70
CA ASP A 68 -5.20 7.67 8.38
C ASP A 68 -4.92 7.70 9.90
N GLN A 69 -4.78 8.91 10.47
CA GLN A 69 -4.45 9.13 11.88
C GLN A 69 -5.42 8.41 12.84
N PRO A 70 -6.75 8.46 12.67
CA PRO A 70 -7.69 7.72 13.53
C PRO A 70 -7.46 6.20 13.57
N ILE A 71 -7.02 5.61 12.46
CA ILE A 71 -6.66 4.18 12.40
C ILE A 71 -5.36 3.93 13.15
N PHE A 72 -4.36 4.80 12.91
CA PHE A 72 -3.07 4.72 13.61
C PHE A 72 -3.21 4.83 15.12
N ASP A 73 -4.11 5.68 15.62
CA ASP A 73 -4.35 5.90 17.05
C ASP A 73 -5.27 4.86 17.70
N SER A 74 -5.64 3.79 16.96
CA SER A 74 -6.39 2.66 17.54
C SER A 74 -5.65 2.11 18.78
N PRO A 75 -6.29 2.08 19.97
CA PRO A 75 -5.61 1.70 21.23
C PRO A 75 -5.01 0.29 21.17
N TRP A 76 -5.61 -0.61 20.39
CA TRP A 76 -5.17 -2.00 20.27
C TRP A 76 -4.06 -2.22 19.24
N LEU A 77 -3.92 -1.31 18.23
CA LEU A 77 -3.01 -1.48 17.10
C LEU A 77 -1.92 -0.42 17.03
N LYS A 78 -1.98 0.64 17.85
CA LYS A 78 -1.00 1.74 17.82
C LYS A 78 0.45 1.26 17.99
N TRP A 79 0.68 0.38 18.98
CA TRP A 79 2.01 -0.20 19.21
C TRP A 79 2.54 -0.96 17.99
N TRP A 80 1.64 -1.66 17.29
CA TRP A 80 1.96 -2.38 16.07
C TRP A 80 2.32 -1.44 14.92
N PHE A 81 1.51 -0.41 14.68
CA PHE A 81 1.77 0.58 13.64
C PHE A 81 3.07 1.34 13.88
N GLN A 82 3.40 1.64 15.13
CA GLN A 82 4.70 2.20 15.52
C GLN A 82 5.85 1.21 15.25
N LEU A 83 5.69 -0.06 15.57
CA LEU A 83 6.69 -1.10 15.31
C LEU A 83 6.99 -1.24 13.82
N VAL A 84 5.97 -1.31 12.96
CA VAL A 84 6.17 -1.41 11.51
C VAL A 84 6.57 -0.07 10.88
N GLY A 85 6.56 1.01 11.65
CA GLY A 85 6.96 2.35 11.23
C GLY A 85 5.96 3.00 10.28
N ALA A 86 4.67 2.77 10.47
CA ALA A 86 3.62 3.46 9.72
C ALA A 86 3.70 4.97 9.94
N ILE A 87 3.33 5.74 8.92
CA ILE A 87 3.32 7.20 8.91
C ILE A 87 1.87 7.65 8.98
N PRO A 88 1.44 8.23 10.11
CA PRO A 88 0.08 8.73 10.24
C PRO A 88 -0.11 9.98 9.38
N ILE A 89 -1.23 10.06 8.67
CA ILE A 89 -1.62 11.22 7.87
C ILE A 89 -3.03 11.68 8.27
N GLU A 90 -3.23 12.97 8.38
CA GLU A 90 -4.52 13.56 8.61
C GLU A 90 -4.78 14.72 7.65
N SER A 91 -6.07 14.97 7.33
CA SER A 91 -6.42 16.06 6.48
C SER A 91 -6.18 17.41 7.20
N GLU A 92 -5.71 18.41 6.44
CA GLU A 92 -5.50 19.78 6.92
C GLU A 92 -6.73 20.37 7.58
N ARG A 93 -7.93 19.97 7.14
CA ARG A 93 -9.21 20.42 7.72
C ARG A 93 -9.44 19.95 9.16
N ARG A 94 -8.89 18.79 9.53
CA ARG A 94 -9.02 18.22 10.89
C ARG A 94 -7.94 18.69 11.82
N SER A 95 -6.72 18.84 11.31
CA SER A 95 -5.57 19.25 12.11
C SER A 95 -4.63 20.11 11.27
N PRO A 96 -4.59 21.44 11.52
CA PRO A 96 -3.68 22.34 10.83
C PRO A 96 -2.22 21.88 10.94
N GLY A 97 -1.51 21.82 9.81
CA GLY A 97 -0.13 21.36 9.75
C GLY A 97 0.09 19.85 9.88
N ALA A 98 -0.94 19.04 10.11
CA ALA A 98 -0.80 17.58 10.21
C ALA A 98 -0.41 16.97 8.86
N LEU A 99 -1.02 17.41 7.77
CA LEU A 99 -0.65 17.00 6.42
C LEU A 99 0.82 17.31 6.12
N ARG A 100 1.26 18.52 6.46
CA ARG A 100 2.66 18.92 6.26
C ARG A 100 3.63 18.04 7.04
N ARG A 101 3.36 17.76 8.32
CA ARG A 101 4.19 16.85 9.13
C ARG A 101 4.26 15.45 8.52
N ALA A 102 3.12 14.89 8.08
CA ALA A 102 3.09 13.59 7.43
C ALA A 102 3.93 13.57 6.14
N LEU A 103 3.85 14.62 5.32
CA LEU A 103 4.68 14.76 4.12
C LEU A 103 6.17 14.89 4.45
N ASP A 104 6.52 15.60 5.53
CA ASP A 104 7.91 15.72 6.02
C ASP A 104 8.44 14.37 6.53
N ASP A 105 7.60 13.56 7.18
CA ASP A 105 7.92 12.19 7.59
C ASP A 105 8.11 11.25 6.39
N VAL A 106 7.28 11.37 5.36
CA VAL A 106 7.43 10.64 4.09
C VAL A 106 8.77 10.99 3.45
N SER A 107 9.06 12.28 3.26
CA SER A 107 10.32 12.73 2.68
C SER A 107 11.53 12.26 3.51
N THR A 108 11.41 12.27 4.83
CA THR A 108 12.47 11.79 5.72
C THR A 108 12.71 10.29 5.54
N ALA A 109 11.65 9.49 5.44
CA ALA A 109 11.75 8.05 5.18
C ALA A 109 12.41 7.77 3.81
N LEU A 110 12.02 8.49 2.77
CA LEU A 110 12.59 8.36 1.43
C LEU A 110 14.07 8.75 1.43
N ARG A 111 14.44 9.89 2.02
CA ARG A 111 15.87 10.29 2.15
C ARG A 111 16.72 9.28 2.93
N GLN A 112 16.12 8.50 3.82
CA GLN A 112 16.79 7.39 4.52
C GLN A 112 16.88 6.10 3.68
N GLY A 113 16.50 6.14 2.41
CA GLY A 113 16.54 4.98 1.51
C GLY A 113 15.45 3.93 1.81
N GLN A 114 14.36 4.32 2.48
CA GLN A 114 13.27 3.41 2.81
C GLN A 114 12.25 3.33 1.67
N VAL A 115 11.45 2.26 1.65
CA VAL A 115 10.33 2.12 0.73
C VAL A 115 9.06 2.60 1.43
N VAL A 116 8.46 3.66 0.89
CA VAL A 116 7.18 4.17 1.37
C VAL A 116 6.05 3.62 0.50
N MET A 117 4.92 3.27 1.12
CA MET A 117 3.74 2.75 0.45
C MET A 117 2.55 3.67 0.70
N VAL A 118 1.88 4.06 -0.37
CA VAL A 118 0.68 4.90 -0.31
C VAL A 118 -0.48 4.25 -1.06
N PHE A 119 -1.69 4.43 -0.52
CA PHE A 119 -2.94 4.19 -1.22
C PHE A 119 -3.48 5.56 -1.70
N PRO A 120 -3.28 5.93 -2.96
CA PRO A 120 -3.51 7.31 -3.41
C PRO A 120 -4.98 7.71 -3.47
N GLU A 121 -5.90 6.76 -3.40
CA GLU A 121 -7.34 6.99 -3.26
C GLU A 121 -7.67 7.64 -1.90
N GLY A 122 -6.80 7.44 -0.88
CA GLY A 122 -6.92 8.00 0.46
C GLY A 122 -8.12 7.48 1.26
N ARG A 123 -8.72 6.38 0.82
CA ARG A 123 -9.79 5.64 1.51
C ARG A 123 -9.95 4.26 0.89
N LEU A 124 -10.58 3.35 1.62
CA LEU A 124 -11.09 2.10 1.03
C LEU A 124 -12.17 2.41 0.00
N THR A 125 -12.15 1.70 -1.13
CA THR A 125 -13.20 1.82 -2.13
C THR A 125 -14.56 1.40 -1.56
N PRO A 126 -15.65 2.12 -1.86
CA PRO A 126 -16.99 1.72 -1.46
C PRO A 126 -17.66 0.72 -2.42
N ASP A 127 -17.18 0.60 -3.65
CA ASP A 127 -17.79 -0.13 -4.76
C ASP A 127 -16.90 -1.18 -5.43
N GLY A 128 -15.61 -1.24 -5.03
CA GLY A 128 -14.62 -2.17 -5.60
C GLY A 128 -13.82 -1.61 -6.76
N GLU A 129 -14.20 -0.42 -7.25
CA GLU A 129 -13.51 0.25 -8.33
C GLU A 129 -12.37 1.15 -7.80
N ILE A 130 -11.39 1.42 -8.67
CA ILE A 130 -10.32 2.37 -8.35
C ILE A 130 -10.87 3.79 -8.53
N HIS A 131 -10.87 4.55 -7.45
CA HIS A 131 -11.24 5.96 -7.49
C HIS A 131 -10.07 6.85 -7.90
N ALA A 132 -10.40 8.09 -8.31
CA ALA A 132 -9.39 9.06 -8.72
C ALA A 132 -8.34 9.29 -7.61
N PHE A 133 -7.08 9.30 -8.00
CA PHE A 133 -5.96 9.52 -7.10
C PHE A 133 -5.97 10.96 -6.57
N ARG A 134 -5.74 11.12 -5.26
CA ARG A 134 -5.73 12.41 -4.59
C ARG A 134 -4.44 13.20 -4.90
N ARG A 135 -4.54 14.53 -4.85
CA ARG A 135 -3.42 15.46 -5.07
C ARG A 135 -2.25 15.29 -4.09
N GLY A 136 -2.46 14.65 -2.95
CA GLY A 136 -1.37 14.33 -2.01
C GLY A 136 -0.24 13.51 -2.64
N LEU A 137 -0.55 12.66 -3.64
CA LEU A 137 0.46 11.95 -4.41
C LEU A 137 1.36 12.92 -5.20
N GLU A 138 0.78 13.92 -5.87
CA GLU A 138 1.53 14.97 -6.60
C GLU A 138 2.51 15.69 -5.66
N THR A 139 2.04 16.02 -4.45
CA THR A 139 2.89 16.71 -3.45
C THR A 139 4.08 15.86 -3.01
N ILE A 140 3.90 14.54 -2.84
CA ILE A 140 5.02 13.63 -2.54
C ILE A 140 5.99 13.60 -3.71
N LEU A 141 5.48 13.42 -4.93
CA LEU A 141 6.30 13.33 -6.14
C LEU A 141 7.04 14.64 -6.46
N ALA A 142 6.45 15.80 -6.13
CA ALA A 142 7.09 17.09 -6.29
C ALA A 142 8.25 17.33 -5.31
N ARG A 143 8.20 16.72 -4.12
CA ARG A 143 9.20 16.88 -3.06
C ARG A 143 10.37 15.91 -3.17
N ASP A 144 10.12 14.70 -3.63
CA ASP A 144 11.05 13.59 -3.54
C ASP A 144 11.19 12.91 -4.90
N ASP A 145 12.35 13.06 -5.53
CA ASP A 145 12.67 12.38 -6.79
C ASP A 145 13.15 10.95 -6.51
N VAL A 146 12.20 10.02 -6.51
CA VAL A 146 12.42 8.60 -6.24
C VAL A 146 11.68 7.73 -7.24
N PRO A 147 12.17 6.51 -7.54
CA PRO A 147 11.44 5.56 -8.36
C PRO A 147 10.05 5.27 -7.80
N VAL A 148 9.02 5.36 -8.64
CA VAL A 148 7.63 5.03 -8.28
C VAL A 148 7.28 3.66 -8.82
N ILE A 149 6.86 2.76 -7.94
CA ILE A 149 6.47 1.39 -8.28
C ILE A 149 4.95 1.30 -8.26
N PRO A 150 4.26 1.28 -9.39
CA PRO A 150 2.83 1.04 -9.43
C PRO A 150 2.55 -0.41 -9.05
N ALA A 151 1.48 -0.66 -8.32
CA ALA A 151 1.04 -2.00 -7.97
C ALA A 151 -0.47 -2.15 -8.13
N GLY A 152 -0.92 -3.33 -8.53
CA GLY A 152 -2.34 -3.69 -8.66
C GLY A 152 -2.67 -4.91 -7.83
N LEU A 153 -3.68 -4.83 -6.99
CA LEU A 153 -4.12 -5.89 -6.08
C LEU A 153 -5.56 -6.27 -6.38
N ALA A 154 -5.82 -7.58 -6.51
CA ALA A 154 -7.14 -8.15 -6.73
C ALA A 154 -7.43 -9.33 -5.79
N GLY A 155 -8.73 -9.66 -5.61
CA GLY A 155 -9.20 -10.80 -4.82
C GLY A 155 -9.63 -10.48 -3.38
N LEU A 156 -9.36 -9.30 -2.86
CA LEU A 156 -9.78 -8.91 -1.50
C LEU A 156 -11.12 -8.15 -1.46
N TRP A 157 -11.65 -7.71 -2.61
CA TRP A 157 -13.02 -7.20 -2.69
C TRP A 157 -14.03 -8.35 -2.45
N GLY A 158 -15.01 -8.13 -1.59
CA GLY A 158 -15.92 -9.18 -1.11
C GLY A 158 -15.46 -9.91 0.15
N SER A 159 -14.23 -9.64 0.64
CA SER A 159 -13.77 -10.13 1.94
C SER A 159 -14.52 -9.46 3.11
N TRP A 160 -14.44 -10.04 4.30
CA TRP A 160 -15.02 -9.45 5.51
C TRP A 160 -14.35 -8.13 5.92
N THR A 161 -13.16 -7.84 5.40
CA THR A 161 -12.37 -6.64 5.65
C THR A 161 -12.53 -5.55 4.58
N SER A 162 -13.39 -5.77 3.56
CA SER A 162 -13.76 -4.79 2.53
C SER A 162 -15.13 -4.17 2.81
N HIS A 163 -15.52 -3.14 2.07
CA HIS A 163 -16.86 -2.53 2.18
C HIS A 163 -17.96 -3.27 1.38
N HIS A 164 -17.63 -4.29 0.62
CA HIS A 164 -18.60 -5.06 -0.15
C HIS A 164 -19.71 -5.66 0.73
N GLY A 165 -20.97 -5.31 0.49
CA GLY A 165 -22.10 -5.81 1.26
C GLY A 165 -22.17 -5.32 2.71
N GLY A 166 -21.60 -4.14 3.02
CA GLY A 166 -21.69 -3.49 4.33
C GLY A 166 -20.34 -3.03 4.90
N LYS A 167 -20.36 -2.51 6.12
CA LYS A 167 -19.15 -1.97 6.76
C LYS A 167 -18.09 -3.06 6.94
N ALA A 168 -16.84 -2.73 6.57
CA ALA A 168 -15.68 -3.57 6.79
C ALA A 168 -15.53 -3.94 8.29
N LEU A 169 -15.03 -5.13 8.58
CA LEU A 169 -14.85 -5.70 9.92
C LEU A 169 -16.16 -5.99 10.71
N LYS A 170 -17.33 -5.71 10.15
CA LYS A 170 -18.64 -6.06 10.75
C LYS A 170 -19.28 -7.30 10.12
N LYS A 171 -18.52 -8.10 9.40
CA LYS A 171 -18.96 -9.31 8.70
C LYS A 171 -18.09 -10.49 9.11
N TYR A 172 -18.59 -11.70 8.90
CA TYR A 172 -17.82 -12.91 9.15
C TYR A 172 -16.99 -13.32 7.91
N PRO A 173 -15.81 -13.94 8.07
CA PRO A 173 -15.04 -14.53 6.98
C PRO A 173 -15.89 -15.58 6.24
N LYS A 174 -16.10 -15.39 4.93
CA LYS A 174 -16.92 -16.30 4.12
C LYS A 174 -16.12 -17.36 3.37
N ARG A 175 -14.81 -17.12 3.14
CA ARG A 175 -13.94 -17.99 2.35
C ARG A 175 -12.58 -18.13 3.03
N PHE A 176 -12.19 -19.35 3.30
CA PHE A 176 -10.82 -19.70 3.66
C PHE A 176 -10.01 -19.90 2.38
N ARG A 177 -8.76 -19.44 2.36
CA ARG A 177 -7.84 -19.52 1.20
C ARG A 177 -8.41 -18.93 -0.10
N ALA A 178 -9.11 -17.79 0.00
CA ALA A 178 -9.52 -17.07 -1.19
C ALA A 178 -8.31 -16.71 -2.06
N PRO A 179 -8.43 -16.79 -3.41
CA PRO A 179 -7.35 -16.42 -4.29
C PRO A 179 -7.15 -14.90 -4.27
N VAL A 180 -5.88 -14.49 -4.21
CA VAL A 180 -5.44 -13.08 -4.22
C VAL A 180 -4.26 -12.96 -5.16
N SER A 181 -4.29 -12.00 -6.09
CA SER A 181 -3.19 -11.70 -7.00
C SER A 181 -2.69 -10.27 -6.77
N LEU A 182 -1.37 -10.11 -6.78
CA LEU A 182 -0.66 -8.85 -6.61
C LEU A 182 0.41 -8.70 -7.68
N HIS A 183 0.34 -7.63 -8.46
CA HIS A 183 1.32 -7.28 -9.48
C HIS A 183 2.05 -5.99 -9.10
N PHE A 184 3.39 -6.05 -9.03
CA PHE A 184 4.24 -4.86 -9.00
C PHE A 184 4.70 -4.55 -10.43
N GLY A 185 4.41 -3.35 -10.92
CA GLY A 185 4.88 -2.88 -12.23
C GLY A 185 6.32 -2.39 -12.21
N PRO A 186 6.93 -2.17 -13.39
CA PRO A 186 8.27 -1.61 -13.49
C PRO A 186 8.34 -0.22 -12.86
N PRO A 187 9.54 0.16 -12.34
CA PRO A 187 9.78 1.48 -11.80
C PRO A 187 9.51 2.56 -12.84
N LEU A 188 8.86 3.63 -12.42
CA LEU A 188 8.66 4.84 -13.19
C LEU A 188 9.51 5.94 -12.56
N ASN A 189 10.36 6.55 -13.36
CA ASN A 189 11.13 7.72 -12.95
C ASN A 189 10.37 8.98 -13.37
N ARG A 190 10.55 10.07 -12.62
CA ARG A 190 9.93 11.37 -12.90
C ARG A 190 10.57 12.06 -14.11
N LEU A 191 10.71 11.40 -15.24
CA LEU A 191 11.23 12.02 -16.44
C LEU A 191 10.06 12.64 -17.24
N ASP A 192 10.05 13.96 -17.36
CA ASP A 192 9.37 14.78 -18.39
C ASP A 192 7.84 14.92 -18.38
N ALA A 193 7.16 14.61 -17.28
CA ALA A 193 5.72 14.89 -17.15
C ALA A 193 5.47 15.90 -16.02
N ASP A 194 4.46 16.78 -16.22
CA ASP A 194 3.95 17.57 -15.10
C ASP A 194 3.31 16.65 -14.03
N ASP A 195 3.24 17.12 -12.80
CA ASP A 195 2.79 16.30 -11.67
C ASP A 195 1.34 15.76 -11.85
N MET A 196 0.50 16.48 -12.57
CA MET A 196 -0.88 16.08 -12.87
C MET A 196 -0.91 14.97 -13.95
N ALA A 197 -0.09 15.09 -14.99
CA ALA A 197 0.04 14.06 -16.02
C ALA A 197 0.63 12.78 -15.42
N LEU A 198 1.65 12.90 -14.55
CA LEU A 198 2.24 11.77 -13.84
C LEU A 198 1.22 11.06 -12.94
N ARG A 199 0.39 11.79 -12.19
CA ARG A 199 -0.67 11.19 -11.36
C ARG A 199 -1.67 10.39 -12.20
N ARG A 200 -2.14 10.95 -13.32
CA ARG A 200 -3.07 10.25 -14.24
C ARG A 200 -2.42 9.02 -14.88
N PHE A 201 -1.17 9.13 -15.26
CA PHE A 201 -0.41 8.02 -15.79
C PHE A 201 -0.24 6.89 -14.77
N LEU A 202 0.10 7.21 -13.52
CA LEU A 202 0.18 6.24 -12.41
C LEU A 202 -1.18 5.58 -12.16
N GLU A 203 -2.28 6.34 -12.16
CA GLU A 203 -3.63 5.78 -12.03
C GLU A 203 -3.93 4.78 -13.13
N ALA A 204 -3.64 5.11 -14.38
CA ALA A 204 -3.83 4.20 -15.52
C ALA A 204 -2.96 2.93 -15.38
N ARG A 205 -1.71 3.05 -14.91
CA ARG A 205 -0.82 1.90 -14.69
C ARG A 205 -1.33 1.00 -13.56
N VAL A 206 -1.79 1.56 -12.45
CA VAL A 206 -2.38 0.78 -11.35
C VAL A 206 -3.65 0.07 -11.81
N ARG A 207 -4.52 0.73 -12.61
CA ARG A 207 -5.71 0.09 -13.22
C ARG A 207 -5.32 -1.08 -14.10
N ALA A 208 -4.32 -0.93 -14.96
CA ALA A 208 -3.84 -2.00 -15.83
C ALA A 208 -3.29 -3.19 -15.03
N LEU A 209 -2.51 -2.94 -13.98
CA LEU A 209 -1.97 -3.99 -13.10
C LEU A 209 -3.07 -4.68 -12.29
N LYS A 210 -4.08 -3.93 -11.81
CA LYS A 210 -5.26 -4.54 -11.18
C LYS A 210 -6.03 -5.43 -12.16
N ALA A 211 -6.22 -4.98 -13.39
CA ALA A 211 -6.89 -5.79 -14.43
C ALA A 211 -6.12 -7.09 -14.72
N ALA A 212 -4.78 -7.03 -14.79
CA ALA A 212 -3.96 -8.24 -14.93
C ALA A 212 -4.12 -9.18 -13.71
N ALA A 213 -4.15 -8.64 -12.50
CA ALA A 213 -4.40 -9.41 -11.29
C ALA A 213 -5.81 -10.04 -11.27
N ASP A 214 -6.84 -9.35 -11.79
CA ASP A 214 -8.19 -9.91 -11.95
C ASP A 214 -8.22 -11.06 -12.97
N GLN A 215 -7.45 -10.96 -14.07
CA GLN A 215 -7.31 -12.03 -15.08
C GLN A 215 -6.67 -13.28 -14.48
N ASP A 216 -5.62 -13.16 -13.66
CA ASP A 216 -5.05 -14.30 -12.95
C ASP A 216 -6.11 -15.01 -12.10
N LEU A 217 -6.95 -14.25 -11.40
CA LEU A 217 -8.01 -14.83 -10.56
C LEU A 217 -9.13 -15.49 -11.38
N ALA A 218 -9.41 -14.99 -12.58
CA ALA A 218 -10.37 -15.59 -13.50
C ALA A 218 -9.91 -16.95 -14.04
N SER A 219 -8.59 -17.09 -14.27
CA SER A 219 -7.98 -18.35 -14.72
C SER A 219 -7.95 -19.47 -13.66
N LEU A 220 -8.20 -19.14 -12.39
CA LEU A 220 -8.24 -20.07 -11.25
C LEU A 220 -9.65 -20.62 -10.94
N ARG A 221 -10.68 -20.14 -11.65
CA ARG A 221 -12.09 -20.54 -11.49
C ARG A 221 -12.45 -21.64 -12.46
#